data_58072c03e22bfc48b498c82bcf4d1d8a
#
_entry.id   58072c03e22bfc48b498c82bcf4d1d8a
#
_cell.length_a   1.000
_cell.length_b   1.000
_cell.length_c   1.000
_cell.angle_alpha   90.00
_cell.angle_beta   90.00
_cell.angle_gamma   90.00
#
_symmetry.space_group_name_H-M   'P 1'
#
loop_
_entity.id
_entity.type
_entity.pdbx_description
1 polymer ?
#
loop_
_entity_poly.entity_id
_entity_poly.type
_entity_poly.pdbx_seq_one_letter_code
_entity_poly.pdbx_strand_id
1 'polypeptide(L)'
;MQSLLVILIVITGIILPTQVKGEREDYILLISSYNSNSSWAKTLEASFRQELKKNDCPYPVYSEYLNTDLFASPEIWIQSTRFILNNHRLHPPKMVILIADAAWMAYRYTRQDSWKNVDVLLVGVKKYSLDLDRKSVV
;
A
#
# COMPACT_ATOMS: atom_id res chain seq x y z
N MET A 1 40.63 -52.19 14.27
CA MET A 1 39.84 -51.75 13.09
C MET A 1 38.39 -51.44 13.41
N GLN A 2 38.07 -51.07 14.62
CA GLN A 2 36.69 -50.71 14.99
C GLN A 2 36.49 -49.23 15.35
N SER A 3 37.55 -48.42 15.25
CA SER A 3 37.48 -47.01 15.69
C SER A 3 37.24 -46.01 14.55
N LEU A 4 37.15 -46.48 13.31
CA LEU A 4 36.99 -45.56 12.15
C LEU A 4 35.53 -45.39 11.70
N LEU A 5 34.61 -46.19 12.22
CA LEU A 5 33.19 -46.17 11.80
C LEU A 5 32.33 -45.23 12.64
N VAL A 6 32.82 -44.75 13.75
CA VAL A 6 32.05 -43.91 14.67
C VAL A 6 32.15 -42.42 14.36
N ILE A 7 33.13 -41.99 13.55
CA ILE A 7 33.40 -40.58 13.27
C ILE A 7 32.56 -40.06 12.09
N LEU A 8 31.96 -40.94 11.29
CA LEU A 8 31.21 -40.52 10.07
C LEU A 8 29.73 -40.20 10.30
N ILE A 9 29.21 -40.36 11.50
CA ILE A 9 27.77 -40.14 11.80
C ILE A 9 27.47 -38.75 12.41
N VAL A 10 28.50 -37.97 12.77
CA VAL A 10 28.31 -36.70 13.48
C VAL A 10 28.25 -35.47 12.57
N ILE A 11 28.47 -35.60 11.25
CA ILE A 11 28.58 -34.41 10.34
C ILE A 11 27.37 -34.21 9.45
N THR A 12 26.32 -35.00 9.56
CA THR A 12 25.02 -34.67 8.98
C THR A 12 24.13 -33.93 9.97
N GLY A 13 24.67 -32.88 10.58
CA GLY A 13 23.85 -31.83 11.16
C GLY A 13 23.07 -31.19 10.03
N ILE A 14 21.85 -31.64 9.81
CA ILE A 14 20.88 -31.00 8.93
C ILE A 14 20.73 -29.58 9.43
N ILE A 15 21.41 -28.63 8.79
CA ILE A 15 21.10 -27.19 8.87
C ILE A 15 19.75 -27.08 8.16
N LEU A 16 18.66 -27.29 8.90
CA LEU A 16 17.35 -26.87 8.47
C LEU A 16 17.45 -25.35 8.31
N PRO A 17 17.21 -24.80 7.11
CA PRO A 17 17.09 -23.36 7.00
C PRO A 17 15.93 -22.96 7.90
N THR A 18 16.23 -22.32 9.03
CA THR A 18 15.25 -21.58 9.78
C THR A 18 14.70 -20.56 8.82
N GLN A 19 13.54 -20.82 8.28
CA GLN A 19 12.75 -19.82 7.57
C GLN A 19 12.48 -18.72 8.58
N VAL A 20 13.34 -17.72 8.58
CA VAL A 20 13.04 -16.45 9.23
C VAL A 20 11.85 -15.92 8.45
N LYS A 21 10.66 -16.19 8.94
CA LYS A 21 9.43 -15.55 8.51
C LYS A 21 9.58 -14.08 8.93
N GLY A 22 10.22 -13.28 8.08
CA GLY A 22 10.31 -11.85 8.28
C GLY A 22 8.89 -11.36 8.46
N GLU A 23 8.52 -10.93 9.66
CA GLU A 23 7.29 -10.19 9.87
C GLU A 23 7.37 -9.01 8.92
N ARG A 24 6.48 -8.98 7.92
CA ARG A 24 6.40 -7.85 7.01
C ARG A 24 5.89 -6.68 7.84
N GLU A 25 6.67 -5.62 7.88
CA GLU A 25 6.30 -4.42 8.62
C GLU A 25 4.99 -3.85 8.07
N ASP A 26 4.10 -3.48 8.98
CA ASP A 26 2.91 -2.72 8.66
C ASP A 26 3.30 -1.37 8.03
N TYR A 27 2.51 -0.86 7.10
CA TYR A 27 2.82 0.37 6.36
C TYR A 27 1.55 1.15 6.00
N ILE A 28 1.75 2.38 5.53
CA ILE A 28 0.73 3.26 4.99
C ILE A 28 0.94 3.37 3.48
N LEU A 29 -0.12 3.23 2.70
CA LEU A 29 -0.09 3.43 1.25
C LEU A 29 -0.78 4.76 0.91
N LEU A 30 -0.04 5.65 0.26
CA LEU A 30 -0.55 6.91 -0.24
C LEU A 30 -0.73 6.80 -1.76
N ILE A 31 -1.95 7.05 -2.25
CA ILE A 31 -2.25 7.08 -3.69
C ILE A 31 -2.68 8.49 -4.07
N SER A 32 -1.88 9.16 -4.88
CA SER A 32 -2.14 10.51 -5.34
C SER A 32 -2.72 10.52 -6.75
N SER A 33 -3.75 11.35 -6.97
CA SER A 33 -4.24 11.64 -8.32
C SER A 33 -3.18 12.32 -9.19
N TYR A 34 -2.34 13.16 -8.58
CA TYR A 34 -1.33 13.96 -9.27
C TYR A 34 -0.03 13.18 -9.48
N ASN A 35 0.86 13.74 -10.30
CA ASN A 35 2.22 13.21 -10.45
C ASN A 35 3.14 13.62 -9.28
N SER A 36 4.27 12.92 -9.18
CA SER A 36 5.27 13.18 -8.13
C SER A 36 5.94 14.57 -8.21
N ASN A 37 5.78 15.29 -9.31
CA ASN A 37 6.34 16.63 -9.51
C ASN A 37 5.35 17.76 -9.17
N SER A 38 4.08 17.43 -8.92
CA SER A 38 3.09 18.42 -8.49
C SER A 38 3.50 19.08 -7.19
N SER A 39 3.65 20.40 -7.18
CA SER A 39 4.07 21.16 -5.99
C SER A 39 3.09 20.97 -4.83
N TRP A 40 1.80 20.94 -5.13
CA TRP A 40 0.76 20.74 -4.12
C TRP A 40 0.84 19.32 -3.50
N ALA A 41 0.96 18.29 -4.33
CA ALA A 41 1.07 16.91 -3.86
C ALA A 41 2.34 16.71 -3.02
N LYS A 42 3.47 17.25 -3.45
CA LYS A 42 4.73 17.22 -2.68
C LYS A 42 4.60 17.88 -1.31
N THR A 43 4.01 19.08 -1.26
CA THR A 43 3.82 19.80 0.00
C THR A 43 2.92 19.03 0.95
N LEU A 44 1.82 18.47 0.44
CA LEU A 44 0.89 17.69 1.23
C LEU A 44 1.54 16.40 1.77
N GLU A 45 2.24 15.67 0.92
CA GLU A 45 2.95 14.46 1.31
C GLU A 45 4.04 14.74 2.35
N ALA A 46 4.83 15.78 2.15
CA ALA A 46 5.87 16.20 3.11
C ALA A 46 5.26 16.56 4.47
N SER A 47 4.17 17.34 4.48
CA SER A 47 3.46 17.72 5.70
C SER A 47 2.92 16.49 6.44
N PHE A 48 2.36 15.53 5.69
CA PHE A 48 1.85 14.30 6.24
C PHE A 48 2.96 13.45 6.88
N ARG A 49 4.07 13.25 6.17
CA ARG A 49 5.24 12.52 6.71
C ARG A 49 5.81 13.20 7.95
N GLN A 50 5.85 14.53 7.97
CA GLN A 50 6.30 15.29 9.13
C GLN A 50 5.38 15.07 10.33
N GLU A 51 4.06 15.08 10.12
CA GLU A 51 3.09 14.86 11.20
C GLU A 51 3.14 13.44 11.76
N LEU A 52 3.31 12.44 10.89
CA LEU A 52 3.53 11.05 11.33
C LEU A 52 4.80 10.94 12.21
N LYS A 53 5.90 11.56 11.78
CA LYS A 53 7.16 11.56 12.54
C LYS A 53 7.02 12.26 13.89
N LYS A 54 6.32 13.37 13.94
CA LYS A 54 6.08 14.14 15.17
C LYS A 54 5.26 13.35 16.19
N ASN A 55 4.39 12.46 15.71
CA ASN A 55 3.55 11.59 16.55
C ASN A 55 4.13 10.18 16.72
N ASP A 56 5.43 10.00 16.46
CA ASP A 56 6.15 8.72 16.62
C ASP A 56 5.45 7.53 15.91
N CYS A 57 4.81 7.79 14.77
CA CYS A 57 4.17 6.74 13.98
C CYS A 57 5.23 5.79 13.41
N PRO A 58 5.20 4.49 13.72
CA PRO A 58 6.24 3.56 13.29
C PRO A 58 6.11 3.11 11.82
N TYR A 59 4.99 3.44 11.16
CA TYR A 59 4.68 2.90 9.84
C TYR A 59 5.35 3.68 8.72
N PRO A 60 6.15 3.03 7.84
CA PRO A 60 6.65 3.65 6.63
C PRO A 60 5.49 4.03 5.68
N VAL A 61 5.69 5.09 4.90
CA VAL A 61 4.72 5.55 3.89
C VAL A 61 5.27 5.25 2.50
N TYR A 62 4.54 4.47 1.72
CA TYR A 62 4.80 4.25 0.30
C TYR A 62 3.84 5.09 -0.52
N SER A 63 4.36 5.78 -1.53
CA SER A 63 3.59 6.69 -2.38
C SER A 63 3.49 6.16 -3.80
N GLU A 64 2.27 6.18 -4.33
CA GLU A 64 1.92 5.83 -5.70
C GLU A 64 1.19 7.00 -6.37
N TYR A 65 1.36 7.17 -7.68
CA TYR A 65 0.88 8.33 -8.42
C TYR A 65 0.10 7.90 -9.65
N LEU A 66 -1.13 8.39 -9.80
CA LEU A 66 -1.99 8.09 -10.96
C LEU A 66 -1.69 8.98 -12.17
N ASN A 67 -0.93 10.06 -11.98
CA ASN A 67 -0.50 10.97 -13.05
C ASN A 67 -1.68 11.49 -13.90
N THR A 68 -2.76 11.93 -13.27
CA THR A 68 -3.99 12.34 -13.95
C THR A 68 -3.82 13.57 -14.83
N ASP A 69 -2.79 14.34 -14.60
CA ASP A 69 -2.36 15.47 -15.44
C ASP A 69 -1.70 15.03 -16.76
N LEU A 70 -1.16 13.81 -16.82
CA LEU A 70 -0.62 13.20 -18.03
C LEU A 70 -1.63 12.29 -18.73
N PHE A 71 -2.45 11.59 -17.94
CA PHE A 71 -3.42 10.61 -18.41
C PHE A 71 -4.82 10.97 -17.94
N ALA A 72 -5.58 11.65 -18.81
CA ALA A 72 -6.92 12.16 -18.48
C ALA A 72 -8.05 11.12 -18.60
N SER A 73 -7.73 9.82 -18.65
CA SER A 73 -8.71 8.74 -18.80
C SER A 73 -8.99 8.05 -17.46
N PRO A 74 -10.25 8.04 -17.00
CA PRO A 74 -10.67 7.27 -15.83
C PRO A 74 -10.32 5.78 -15.90
N GLU A 75 -10.37 5.19 -17.08
CA GLU A 75 -10.04 3.78 -17.30
C GLU A 75 -8.57 3.51 -16.97
N ILE A 76 -7.67 4.44 -17.35
CA ILE A 76 -6.24 4.33 -17.01
C ILE A 76 -6.04 4.42 -15.49
N TRP A 77 -6.71 5.34 -14.80
CA TRP A 77 -6.61 5.49 -13.35
C TRP A 77 -7.11 4.24 -12.63
N ILE A 78 -8.23 3.66 -13.09
CA ILE A 78 -8.80 2.42 -12.56
C ILE A 78 -7.83 1.26 -12.76
N GLN A 79 -7.24 1.10 -13.95
CA GLN A 79 -6.28 0.03 -14.23
C GLN A 79 -5.00 0.18 -13.41
N SER A 80 -4.46 1.40 -13.31
CA SER A 80 -3.29 1.69 -12.49
C SER A 80 -3.54 1.38 -11.02
N THR A 81 -4.68 1.80 -10.49
CA THR A 81 -5.06 1.51 -9.11
C THR A 81 -5.24 0.00 -8.89
N ARG A 82 -5.85 -0.71 -9.82
CA ARG A 82 -5.96 -2.18 -9.74
C ARG A 82 -4.59 -2.85 -9.69
N PHE A 83 -3.65 -2.39 -10.49
CA PHE A 83 -2.28 -2.89 -10.47
C PHE A 83 -1.61 -2.63 -9.11
N ILE A 84 -1.73 -1.40 -8.57
CA ILE A 84 -1.22 -1.04 -7.24
C ILE A 84 -1.82 -1.98 -6.18
N LEU A 85 -3.15 -2.12 -6.11
CA LEU A 85 -3.80 -2.96 -5.11
C LEU A 85 -3.40 -4.43 -5.22
N ASN A 86 -3.22 -4.94 -6.44
CA ASN A 86 -2.76 -6.31 -6.66
C ASN A 86 -1.34 -6.54 -6.15
N ASN A 87 -0.44 -5.58 -6.28
CA ASN A 87 0.92 -5.67 -5.75
C ASN A 87 0.94 -5.78 -4.22
N HIS A 88 -0.04 -5.19 -3.56
CA HIS A 88 -0.19 -5.19 -2.11
C HIS A 88 -1.18 -6.26 -1.59
N ARG A 89 -1.70 -7.12 -2.45
CA ARG A 89 -2.78 -8.07 -2.11
C ARG A 89 -2.46 -9.02 -0.97
N LEU A 90 -1.23 -9.51 -0.90
CA LEU A 90 -0.80 -10.49 0.10
C LEU A 90 -0.46 -9.86 1.46
N HIS A 91 -0.28 -8.55 1.48
CA HIS A 91 0.00 -7.78 2.67
C HIS A 91 -0.60 -6.38 2.51
N PRO A 92 -1.91 -6.22 2.72
CA PRO A 92 -2.56 -4.92 2.65
C PRO A 92 -1.97 -3.94 3.67
N PRO A 93 -1.98 -2.62 3.36
CA PRO A 93 -1.51 -1.61 4.31
C PRO A 93 -2.43 -1.49 5.52
N LYS A 94 -1.94 -0.89 6.60
CA LYS A 94 -2.78 -0.48 7.74
C LYS A 94 -3.78 0.59 7.37
N MET A 95 -3.35 1.52 6.53
CA MET A 95 -4.15 2.66 6.07
C MET A 95 -3.84 2.98 4.62
N VAL A 96 -4.85 3.40 3.89
CA VAL A 96 -4.71 4.02 2.57
C VAL A 96 -5.06 5.49 2.66
N ILE A 97 -4.20 6.34 2.12
CA ILE A 97 -4.45 7.77 1.97
C ILE A 97 -4.71 8.04 0.49
N LEU A 98 -5.88 8.60 0.19
CA LEU A 98 -6.29 8.92 -1.18
C LEU A 98 -6.32 10.43 -1.36
N ILE A 99 -5.48 10.92 -2.27
CA ILE A 99 -5.34 12.35 -2.54
C ILE A 99 -6.11 12.71 -3.81
N ALA A 100 -7.14 13.54 -3.64
CA ALA A 100 -8.05 14.07 -4.64
C ALA A 100 -9.00 13.03 -5.28
N ASP A 101 -9.91 13.54 -6.12
CA ASP A 101 -11.10 12.80 -6.59
C ASP A 101 -10.78 11.56 -7.43
N ALA A 102 -9.78 11.61 -8.30
CA ALA A 102 -9.46 10.50 -9.20
C ALA A 102 -8.94 9.28 -8.42
N ALA A 103 -8.10 9.49 -7.41
CA ALA A 103 -7.61 8.41 -6.53
C ALA A 103 -8.76 7.76 -5.75
N TRP A 104 -9.67 8.57 -5.20
CA TRP A 104 -10.86 8.07 -4.52
C TRP A 104 -11.76 7.27 -5.46
N MET A 105 -12.09 7.83 -6.63
CA MET A 105 -12.93 7.18 -7.62
C MET A 105 -12.33 5.84 -8.06
N ALA A 106 -11.06 5.82 -8.46
CA ALA A 106 -10.40 4.60 -8.92
C ALA A 106 -10.30 3.54 -7.82
N TYR A 107 -10.00 3.94 -6.58
CA TYR A 107 -9.97 3.04 -5.43
C TYR A 107 -11.33 2.37 -5.17
N ARG A 108 -12.42 3.13 -5.20
CA ARG A 108 -13.78 2.59 -5.01
C ARG A 108 -14.12 1.49 -6.01
N TYR A 109 -13.76 1.70 -7.30
CA TYR A 109 -14.03 0.72 -8.36
C TYR A 109 -13.13 -0.51 -8.31
N THR A 110 -12.01 -0.45 -7.62
CA THR A 110 -11.00 -1.51 -7.64
C THR A 110 -10.81 -2.22 -6.31
N ARG A 111 -11.32 -1.65 -5.20
CA ARG A 111 -11.18 -2.22 -3.86
C ARG A 111 -11.75 -3.65 -3.81
N GLN A 112 -10.92 -4.58 -3.38
CA GLN A 112 -11.26 -5.99 -3.20
C GLN A 112 -11.69 -6.26 -1.74
N ASP A 113 -12.28 -7.43 -1.49
CA ASP A 113 -12.70 -7.85 -0.14
C ASP A 113 -11.54 -7.92 0.86
N SER A 114 -10.33 -8.25 0.39
CA SER A 114 -9.11 -8.23 1.22
C SER A 114 -8.77 -6.85 1.80
N TRP A 115 -9.34 -5.79 1.23
CA TRP A 115 -9.12 -4.40 1.63
C TRP A 115 -10.26 -3.80 2.44
N LYS A 116 -11.32 -4.56 2.71
CA LYS A 116 -12.53 -4.05 3.39
C LYS A 116 -12.27 -3.50 4.81
N ASN A 117 -11.25 -4.03 5.47
CA ASN A 117 -10.87 -3.63 6.84
C ASN A 117 -9.67 -2.65 6.87
N VAL A 118 -9.22 -2.18 5.71
CA VAL A 118 -8.14 -1.17 5.62
C VAL A 118 -8.77 0.21 5.85
N ASP A 119 -8.20 0.97 6.78
CA ASP A 119 -8.63 2.34 7.03
C ASP A 119 -8.35 3.23 5.84
N VAL A 120 -9.26 4.13 5.51
CA VAL A 120 -9.14 5.05 4.37
C VAL A 120 -9.23 6.49 4.84
N LEU A 121 -8.18 7.27 4.54
CA LEU A 121 -8.16 8.71 4.73
C LEU A 121 -8.29 9.42 3.37
N LEU A 122 -9.28 10.29 3.26
CA LEU A 122 -9.52 11.08 2.05
C LEU A 122 -9.01 12.51 2.24
N VAL A 123 -8.21 12.99 1.30
CA VAL A 123 -7.63 14.33 1.33
C VAL A 123 -7.90 15.05 0.02
N GLY A 124 -8.50 16.25 0.10
CA GLY A 124 -8.82 17.05 -1.08
C GLY A 124 -9.88 16.45 -2.00
N VAL A 125 -10.72 15.56 -1.48
CA VAL A 125 -11.85 14.96 -2.21
C VAL A 125 -13.06 15.87 -2.09
N LYS A 126 -13.71 16.18 -3.21
CA LYS A 126 -14.86 17.07 -3.25
C LYS A 126 -16.12 16.38 -2.71
N LYS A 127 -16.99 17.15 -2.09
CA LYS A 127 -18.22 16.64 -1.45
C LYS A 127 -19.11 15.84 -2.41
N TYR A 128 -19.27 16.28 -3.67
CA TYR A 128 -20.08 15.56 -4.65
C TYR A 128 -19.54 14.17 -4.98
N SER A 129 -18.22 13.98 -4.95
CA SER A 129 -17.59 12.68 -5.17
C SER A 129 -17.90 11.69 -4.03
N LEU A 130 -18.17 12.20 -2.83
CA LEU A 130 -18.60 11.42 -1.67
C LEU A 130 -20.09 11.06 -1.75
N ASP A 131 -20.93 11.97 -2.25
CA ASP A 131 -22.38 11.78 -2.34
C ASP A 131 -22.78 10.74 -3.39
N LEU A 132 -21.95 10.51 -4.40
CA LEU A 132 -22.16 9.44 -5.39
C LEU A 132 -22.14 8.04 -4.72
N ASP A 133 -21.48 7.90 -3.60
CA ASP A 133 -21.41 6.65 -2.85
C ASP A 133 -22.74 6.28 -2.16
N ARG A 134 -23.50 7.29 -1.71
CA ARG A 134 -24.80 7.09 -1.03
C ARG A 134 -25.89 6.61 -1.96
N LYS A 135 -25.77 6.88 -3.27
CA LYS A 135 -26.79 6.54 -4.28
C LYS A 135 -26.61 5.14 -4.89
N SER A 136 -25.46 4.52 -4.68
CA SER A 136 -25.15 3.17 -5.20
C SER A 136 -25.44 2.05 -4.21
N VAL A 137 -26.04 2.36 -3.06
CA VAL A 137 -26.48 1.38 -2.02
C VAL A 137 -28.00 1.37 -1.99
N VAL A 138 -28.61 1.05 -3.13
CA VAL A 138 -30.04 0.70 -3.22
C VAL A 138 -30.17 -0.59 -3.98
#